data_5eb8bee958436ae168a418491a80769d
#
_entry.id   5eb8bee958436ae168a418491a80769d
#
_cell.length_a   1.000
_cell.length_b   1.000
_cell.length_c   1.000
_cell.angle_alpha   90.00
_cell.angle_beta   90.00
_cell.angle_gamma   90.00
#
_symmetry.space_group_name_H-M   'P 1'
#
loop_
_entity.id
_entity.type
_entity.pdbx_description
1 polymer ?
#
loop_
_entity_poly.entity_id
_entity_poly.type
_entity_poly.pdbx_seq_one_letter_code
_entity_poly.pdbx_strand_id
1 'polypeptide(L)'
;VEANQLNKREYIGFDAQFTAETFMGITNIRAEYVFGTQPSLSSDFGSPKSNTYNPASAFNYNRHFSGYHAYLVQDIYHTPLALVLKYAYLDANKELKGDEIKNKTDLSNTAMGFGLLWKIKPELRLQAYYEANSNELSKNVAGYDTDRKDDIFTLRLQYKF
;
A
#
# COMPACT_ATOMS: atom_id res chain seq x y z
N VAL A 1 3.29 26.45 4.78
CA VAL A 1 2.17 27.10 4.07
C VAL A 1 1.69 28.25 4.92
N GLU A 2 1.55 29.42 4.31
CA GLU A 2 1.07 30.62 5.02
C GLU A 2 -0.44 30.53 5.31
N ALA A 3 -0.88 31.26 6.33
CA ALA A 3 -2.31 31.38 6.64
C ALA A 3 -3.10 31.89 5.43
N ASN A 4 -4.22 31.27 5.13
CA ASN A 4 -5.11 31.58 3.99
C ASN A 4 -4.60 31.20 2.59
N GLN A 5 -3.50 30.46 2.46
CA GLN A 5 -3.12 29.87 1.18
C GLN A 5 -3.85 28.55 0.94
N LEU A 6 -4.33 28.36 -0.29
CA LEU A 6 -4.90 27.09 -0.74
C LEU A 6 -3.76 26.09 -1.00
N ASN A 7 -3.82 24.95 -0.35
CA ASN A 7 -2.90 23.85 -0.61
C ASN A 7 -3.33 23.09 -1.87
N LYS A 8 -2.37 22.79 -2.74
CA LYS A 8 -2.60 21.98 -3.93
C LYS A 8 -2.89 20.54 -3.50
N ARG A 9 -4.00 20.00 -3.99
CA ARG A 9 -4.31 18.56 -3.92
C ARG A 9 -4.55 18.07 -5.33
N GLU A 10 -3.78 17.07 -5.74
CA GLU A 10 -3.87 16.51 -7.07
C GLU A 10 -3.51 15.02 -7.00
N TYR A 11 -4.34 14.19 -7.61
CA TYR A 11 -4.13 12.75 -7.71
C TYR A 11 -4.30 12.33 -9.16
N ILE A 12 -3.34 11.59 -9.67
CA ILE A 12 -3.39 10.97 -10.98
C ILE A 12 -3.13 9.49 -10.78
N GLY A 13 -3.99 8.64 -11.33
CA GLY A 13 -3.90 7.20 -11.22
C GLY A 13 -4.11 6.51 -12.54
N PHE A 14 -3.46 5.36 -12.70
CA PHE A 14 -3.62 4.44 -13.81
C PHE A 14 -3.82 3.05 -13.24
N ASP A 15 -4.80 2.33 -13.79
CA ASP A 15 -5.03 0.94 -13.47
C ASP A 15 -5.08 0.09 -14.73
N ALA A 16 -4.70 -1.18 -14.59
CA ALA A 16 -4.77 -2.17 -15.64
C ALA A 16 -5.14 -3.53 -15.06
N GLN A 17 -5.98 -4.25 -15.77
CA GLN A 17 -6.30 -5.63 -15.46
C GLN A 17 -6.20 -6.49 -16.71
N PHE A 18 -5.53 -7.62 -16.59
CA PHE A 18 -5.38 -8.61 -17.63
C PHE A 18 -5.81 -9.98 -17.13
N THR A 19 -6.64 -10.68 -17.92
CA THR A 19 -7.04 -12.05 -17.63
C THR A 19 -6.85 -12.89 -18.88
N ALA A 20 -6.14 -14.00 -18.75
CA ALA A 20 -5.91 -14.93 -19.84
C ALA A 20 -5.99 -16.39 -19.38
N GLU A 21 -6.45 -17.25 -20.23
CA GLU A 21 -6.29 -18.69 -20.07
C GLU A 21 -4.93 -19.11 -20.60
N THR A 22 -4.15 -19.80 -19.78
CA THR A 22 -2.81 -20.28 -20.09
C THR A 22 -2.74 -21.80 -19.91
N PHE A 23 -1.63 -22.41 -20.30
CA PHE A 23 -1.41 -23.85 -20.05
C PHE A 23 -1.36 -24.21 -18.55
N MET A 24 -1.15 -23.22 -17.66
CA MET A 24 -1.16 -23.40 -16.21
C MET A 24 -2.54 -23.17 -15.58
N GLY A 25 -3.55 -22.74 -16.35
CA GLY A 25 -4.88 -22.33 -15.90
C GLY A 25 -5.13 -20.84 -16.13
N ILE A 26 -6.10 -20.28 -15.43
CA ILE A 26 -6.44 -18.86 -15.57
C ILE A 26 -5.41 -18.00 -14.82
N THR A 27 -4.82 -17.08 -15.55
CA THR A 27 -3.92 -16.05 -15.04
C THR A 27 -4.67 -14.73 -14.96
N ASN A 28 -4.69 -14.10 -13.79
CA ASN A 28 -5.25 -12.76 -13.59
C ASN A 28 -4.18 -11.84 -13.01
N ILE A 29 -3.89 -10.73 -13.71
CA ILE A 29 -2.94 -9.71 -13.28
C ILE A 29 -3.70 -8.41 -13.12
N ARG A 30 -3.48 -7.73 -11.99
CA ARG A 30 -3.94 -6.36 -11.74
C ARG A 30 -2.76 -5.51 -11.33
N ALA A 31 -2.71 -4.29 -11.84
CA ALA A 31 -1.73 -3.30 -11.42
C ALA A 31 -2.39 -1.92 -11.34
N GLU A 32 -1.97 -1.14 -10.37
CA GLU A 32 -2.35 0.25 -10.19
C GLU A 32 -1.11 1.07 -9.87
N TYR A 33 -1.06 2.28 -10.40
CA TYR A 33 -0.08 3.30 -10.07
C TYR A 33 -0.80 4.61 -9.78
N VAL A 34 -0.49 5.23 -8.65
CA VAL A 34 -1.05 6.53 -8.25
C VAL A 34 0.08 7.46 -7.82
N PHE A 35 -0.03 8.73 -8.19
CA PHE A 35 0.90 9.76 -7.73
C PHE A 35 0.19 11.10 -7.64
N GLY A 36 0.81 12.02 -6.94
CA GLY A 36 0.22 13.34 -6.79
C GLY A 36 0.80 14.18 -5.68
N THR A 37 0.03 15.17 -5.29
CA THR A 37 0.36 16.08 -4.20
C THR A 37 -0.73 16.03 -3.15
N GLN A 38 -0.35 15.83 -1.89
CA GLN A 38 -1.25 15.79 -0.76
C GLN A 38 -0.79 16.75 0.33
N PRO A 39 -1.61 17.77 0.69
CA PRO A 39 -1.38 18.54 1.89
C PRO A 39 -1.67 17.69 3.13
N SER A 40 -0.78 17.72 4.10
CA SER A 40 -0.91 16.90 5.31
C SER A 40 -0.21 17.57 6.50
N LEU A 41 -0.57 17.14 7.70
CA LEU A 41 0.15 17.50 8.91
C LEU A 41 1.44 16.66 9.00
N SER A 42 2.44 17.16 9.69
CA SER A 42 3.68 16.42 9.92
C SER A 42 3.48 15.13 10.73
N SER A 43 2.40 15.03 11.49
CA SER A 43 2.12 13.89 12.38
C SER A 43 1.07 12.92 11.88
N ASP A 44 0.39 13.18 10.75
CA ASP A 44 -0.73 12.39 10.27
C ASP A 44 -0.68 12.22 8.75
N PHE A 45 -1.07 11.02 8.26
CA PHE A 45 -1.31 10.74 6.84
C PHE A 45 -2.68 11.24 6.37
N GLY A 46 -3.59 11.50 7.29
CA GLY A 46 -4.94 11.93 6.97
C GLY A 46 -4.97 13.31 6.32
N SER A 47 -5.97 13.51 5.51
CA SER A 47 -6.33 14.86 5.08
C SER A 47 -6.70 15.69 6.29
N PRO A 48 -6.27 16.96 6.37
CA PRO A 48 -6.74 17.85 7.42
C PRO A 48 -8.26 17.87 7.46
N LYS A 49 -8.83 17.46 8.58
CA LYS A 49 -10.30 17.37 8.77
C LYS A 49 -10.97 18.75 8.87
N SER A 50 -10.21 19.79 9.12
CA SER A 50 -10.70 21.16 9.20
C SER A 50 -9.69 22.13 8.61
N ASN A 51 -10.19 23.22 8.05
CA ASN A 51 -9.38 24.34 7.58
C ASN A 51 -8.86 25.21 8.73
N THR A 52 -8.89 24.72 9.96
CA THR A 52 -8.43 25.47 11.13
C THR A 52 -6.91 25.39 11.17
N TYR A 53 -6.28 26.42 10.68
CA TYR A 53 -4.86 26.64 10.82
C TYR A 53 -4.53 26.98 12.28
N ASN A 54 -3.71 26.13 12.90
CA ASN A 54 -3.13 26.44 14.21
C ASN A 54 -1.60 26.60 14.03
N PRO A 55 -1.09 27.83 13.98
CA PRO A 55 0.33 28.07 13.76
C PRO A 55 1.24 27.53 14.85
N ALA A 56 0.71 27.21 16.02
CA ALA A 56 1.51 26.76 17.17
C ALA A 56 1.74 25.24 17.22
N SER A 57 0.98 24.42 16.49
CA SER A 57 0.97 22.97 16.74
C SER A 57 1.21 22.06 15.54
N ALA A 58 1.10 22.52 14.31
CA ALA A 58 1.36 21.66 13.16
C ALA A 58 1.64 22.47 11.89
N PHE A 59 2.74 22.17 11.25
CA PHE A 59 3.04 22.67 9.92
C PHE A 59 2.28 21.82 8.88
N ASN A 60 1.41 22.47 8.10
CA ASN A 60 0.91 21.88 6.87
C ASN A 60 1.98 22.00 5.81
N TYR A 61 2.33 20.92 5.17
CA TYR A 61 3.18 20.93 4.00
C TYR A 61 2.62 20.00 2.92
N ASN A 62 2.95 20.27 1.68
CA ASN A 62 2.58 19.45 0.56
C ASN A 62 3.59 18.32 0.43
N ARG A 63 3.12 17.09 0.32
CA ARG A 63 3.91 15.91 0.00
C ARG A 63 3.68 15.53 -1.44
N HIS A 64 4.72 15.29 -2.18
CA HIS A 64 4.66 14.61 -3.46
C HIS A 64 4.80 13.12 -3.21
N PHE A 65 3.74 12.38 -3.39
CA PHE A 65 3.69 10.96 -3.15
C PHE A 65 3.60 10.15 -4.43
N SER A 66 3.99 8.89 -4.36
CA SER A 66 3.64 7.89 -5.36
C SER A 66 3.44 6.52 -4.70
N GLY A 67 2.55 5.75 -5.27
CA GLY A 67 2.33 4.38 -4.86
C GLY A 67 1.94 3.50 -6.02
N TYR A 68 2.28 2.23 -5.92
CA TYR A 68 1.83 1.23 -6.89
C TYR A 68 1.62 -0.11 -6.22
N HIS A 69 0.74 -0.89 -6.80
CA HIS A 69 0.61 -2.28 -6.43
C HIS A 69 0.37 -3.16 -7.66
N ALA A 70 0.79 -4.39 -7.55
CA ALA A 70 0.51 -5.42 -8.53
C ALA A 70 0.06 -6.70 -7.82
N TYR A 71 -0.93 -7.36 -8.41
CA TYR A 71 -1.41 -8.67 -7.98
C TYR A 71 -1.34 -9.64 -9.15
N LEU A 72 -0.91 -10.86 -8.85
CA LEU A 72 -1.04 -12.01 -9.72
C LEU A 72 -1.87 -13.07 -9.00
N VAL A 73 -2.93 -13.53 -9.63
CA VAL A 73 -3.66 -14.72 -9.21
C VAL A 73 -3.56 -15.74 -10.34
N GLN A 74 -2.94 -16.87 -10.04
CA GLN A 74 -2.70 -17.95 -11.00
C GLN A 74 -3.42 -19.19 -10.54
N ASP A 75 -4.43 -19.61 -11.28
CA ASP A 75 -5.07 -20.92 -11.09
C ASP A 75 -4.08 -22.03 -11.44
N ILE A 76 -4.00 -23.07 -10.63
CA ILE A 76 -3.15 -24.22 -10.89
C ILE A 76 -3.99 -25.28 -11.62
N TYR A 77 -3.64 -25.51 -12.88
CA TYR A 77 -4.38 -26.39 -13.78
C TYR A 77 -4.63 -27.79 -13.19
N HIS A 78 -5.85 -28.30 -13.35
CA HIS A 78 -6.35 -29.55 -12.79
C HIS A 78 -6.40 -29.61 -11.25
N THR A 79 -6.29 -28.50 -10.55
CA THR A 79 -6.43 -28.45 -9.10
C THR A 79 -7.45 -27.40 -8.64
N PRO A 80 -8.02 -27.52 -7.45
CA PRO A 80 -8.85 -26.46 -6.88
C PRO A 80 -8.05 -25.33 -6.24
N LEU A 81 -6.77 -25.21 -6.57
CA LEU A 81 -5.84 -24.25 -5.95
C LEU A 81 -5.53 -23.09 -6.88
N ALA A 82 -5.27 -21.93 -6.29
CA ALA A 82 -4.68 -20.79 -6.98
C ALA A 82 -3.58 -20.15 -6.13
N LEU A 83 -2.49 -19.77 -6.77
CA LEU A 83 -1.42 -18.98 -6.17
C LEU A 83 -1.81 -17.50 -6.21
N VAL A 84 -1.52 -16.77 -5.14
CA VAL A 84 -1.71 -15.34 -5.04
C VAL A 84 -0.37 -14.68 -4.73
N LEU A 85 0.05 -13.74 -5.57
CA LEU A 85 1.23 -12.91 -5.33
C LEU A 85 0.80 -11.44 -5.32
N LYS A 86 1.45 -10.67 -4.45
CA LYS A 86 1.28 -9.20 -4.34
C LYS A 86 2.64 -8.55 -4.22
N TYR A 87 2.77 -7.42 -4.87
CA TYR A 87 3.81 -6.45 -4.58
C TYR A 87 3.16 -5.07 -4.47
N ALA A 88 3.47 -4.33 -3.41
CA ALA A 88 2.98 -2.97 -3.22
C ALA A 88 4.10 -2.09 -2.67
N TYR A 89 4.11 -0.84 -3.11
CA TYR A 89 5.03 0.19 -2.65
C TYR A 89 4.27 1.51 -2.50
N LEU A 90 4.52 2.20 -1.41
CA LEU A 90 4.02 3.56 -1.17
C LEU A 90 5.16 4.43 -0.67
N ASP A 91 5.42 5.50 -1.36
CA ASP A 91 6.32 6.58 -0.95
C ASP A 91 5.46 7.81 -0.65
N ALA A 92 5.30 8.10 0.61
CA ALA A 92 4.43 9.18 1.07
C ALA A 92 5.04 10.56 0.83
N ASN A 93 6.37 10.65 0.69
CA ASN A 93 7.08 11.91 0.43
C ASN A 93 8.36 11.66 -0.36
N LYS A 94 8.27 11.70 -1.67
CA LYS A 94 9.38 11.44 -2.60
C LYS A 94 10.57 12.40 -2.48
N GLU A 95 10.38 13.53 -1.81
CA GLU A 95 11.41 14.55 -1.67
C GLU A 95 12.38 14.26 -0.53
N LEU A 96 12.02 13.37 0.40
CA LEU A 96 12.84 13.01 1.56
C LEU A 96 13.27 11.56 1.48
N LYS A 97 14.51 11.25 1.92
CA LYS A 97 15.05 9.90 1.96
C LYS A 97 15.92 9.66 3.18
N GLY A 98 15.82 8.45 3.74
CA GLY A 98 16.69 8.00 4.82
C GLY A 98 16.71 8.96 6.00
N ASP A 99 17.90 9.41 6.39
CA ASP A 99 18.07 10.29 7.56
C ASP A 99 17.57 11.74 7.35
N GLU A 100 17.13 12.12 6.15
CA GLU A 100 16.42 13.39 5.95
C GLU A 100 15.00 13.35 6.49
N ILE A 101 14.42 12.14 6.59
CA ILE A 101 13.07 11.91 7.12
C ILE A 101 13.09 12.12 8.64
N LYS A 102 12.23 13.01 9.11
CA LYS A 102 12.06 13.33 10.54
C LYS A 102 10.70 12.92 11.11
N ASN A 103 9.77 12.53 10.23
CA ASN A 103 8.42 12.15 10.62
C ASN A 103 8.10 10.77 10.05
N LYS A 104 7.47 9.92 10.86
CA LYS A 104 7.01 8.58 10.43
C LYS A 104 6.07 8.60 9.22
N THR A 105 5.40 9.74 8.99
CA THR A 105 4.45 9.94 7.91
C THR A 105 5.09 10.21 6.55
N ASP A 106 6.41 10.37 6.51
CA ASP A 106 7.18 10.59 5.30
C ASP A 106 7.93 9.33 4.84
N LEU A 107 7.90 8.27 5.64
CA LEU A 107 8.56 7.01 5.34
C LEU A 107 7.87 6.28 4.19
N SER A 108 8.65 5.67 3.33
CA SER A 108 8.13 4.76 2.32
C SER A 108 7.91 3.35 2.90
N ASN A 109 7.00 2.59 2.30
CA ASN A 109 6.65 1.24 2.70
C ASN A 109 6.62 0.31 1.49
N THR A 110 7.12 -0.90 1.67
CA THR A 110 7.03 -1.99 0.71
C THR A 110 6.28 -3.16 1.33
N ALA A 111 5.40 -3.80 0.58
CA ALA A 111 4.73 -5.02 1.00
C ALA A 111 4.84 -6.08 -0.09
N MET A 112 5.36 -7.25 0.28
CA MET A 112 5.40 -8.45 -0.56
C MET A 112 4.48 -9.50 0.03
N GLY A 113 3.51 -9.94 -0.74
CA GLY A 113 2.53 -10.91 -0.30
C GLY A 113 2.52 -12.16 -1.16
N PHE A 114 2.36 -13.31 -0.52
CA PHE A 114 2.12 -14.57 -1.20
C PHE A 114 1.08 -15.40 -0.44
N GLY A 115 0.30 -16.16 -1.18
CA GLY A 115 -0.76 -16.94 -0.59
C GLY A 115 -1.24 -18.05 -1.49
N LEU A 116 -2.02 -18.93 -0.88
CA LEU A 116 -2.71 -20.02 -1.53
C LEU A 116 -4.21 -19.85 -1.31
N LEU A 117 -4.96 -19.89 -2.39
CA LEU A 117 -6.42 -19.93 -2.38
C LEU A 117 -6.88 -21.34 -2.72
N TRP A 118 -7.63 -21.96 -1.82
CA TRP A 118 -8.26 -23.26 -2.05
C TRP A 118 -9.76 -23.09 -2.30
N LYS A 119 -10.19 -23.41 -3.51
CA LYS A 119 -11.58 -23.40 -3.97
C LYS A 119 -12.23 -24.75 -3.64
N ILE A 120 -12.60 -24.97 -2.35
CA ILE A 120 -13.10 -26.24 -1.84
C ILE A 120 -14.41 -26.65 -2.54
N LYS A 121 -15.30 -25.66 -2.74
CA LYS A 121 -16.56 -25.75 -3.49
C LYS A 121 -16.82 -24.41 -4.17
N PRO A 122 -17.76 -24.30 -5.11
CA PRO A 122 -18.13 -23.03 -5.72
C PRO A 122 -18.48 -21.94 -4.68
N GLU A 123 -19.09 -22.36 -3.57
CA GLU A 123 -19.54 -21.49 -2.50
C GLU A 123 -18.51 -21.33 -1.37
N LEU A 124 -17.50 -22.23 -1.27
CA LEU A 124 -16.60 -22.30 -0.12
C LEU A 124 -15.14 -22.19 -0.55
N ARG A 125 -14.46 -21.18 -0.02
CA ARG A 125 -13.03 -20.91 -0.27
C ARG A 125 -12.27 -20.73 1.02
N LEU A 126 -11.06 -21.25 1.07
CA LEU A 126 -10.09 -21.02 2.13
C LEU A 126 -8.86 -20.33 1.53
N GLN A 127 -8.40 -19.28 2.16
CA GLN A 127 -7.19 -18.55 1.78
C GLN A 127 -6.22 -18.50 2.95
N ALA A 128 -5.00 -18.92 2.71
CA ALA A 128 -3.85 -18.66 3.58
C ALA A 128 -2.94 -17.66 2.88
N TYR A 129 -2.58 -16.57 3.56
CA TYR A 129 -1.83 -15.47 2.96
C TYR A 129 -0.85 -14.89 3.96
N TYR A 130 0.38 -14.67 3.51
CA TYR A 130 1.43 -14.01 4.28
C TYR A 130 1.87 -12.75 3.55
N GLU A 131 2.04 -11.68 4.28
CA GLU A 131 2.53 -10.40 3.79
C GLU A 131 3.74 -9.97 4.61
N ALA A 132 4.88 -9.90 3.95
CA ALA A 132 6.11 -9.33 4.48
C ALA A 132 6.10 -7.83 4.21
N ASN A 133 6.15 -7.04 5.28
CA ASN A 133 6.19 -5.59 5.22
C ASN A 133 7.60 -5.09 5.52
N SER A 134 8.01 -4.04 4.87
CA SER A 134 9.28 -3.38 5.14
C SER A 134 9.14 -1.87 5.01
N ASN A 135 9.76 -1.16 5.94
CA ASN A 135 9.71 0.30 6.04
C ASN A 135 11.05 0.90 5.65
N GLU A 136 11.02 2.07 5.06
CA GLU A 136 12.24 2.88 4.92
C GLU A 136 12.85 3.17 6.28
N LEU A 137 14.17 3.14 6.37
CA LEU A 137 14.89 3.36 7.62
C LEU A 137 15.27 4.84 7.76
N SER A 138 15.16 5.34 8.98
CA SER A 138 15.65 6.66 9.37
C SER A 138 16.07 6.69 10.84
N LYS A 139 17.29 7.15 11.11
CA LYS A 139 17.77 7.36 12.47
C LYS A 139 17.09 8.53 13.18
N ASN A 140 16.44 9.41 12.41
CA ASN A 140 15.75 10.59 12.94
C ASN A 140 14.28 10.33 13.27
N VAL A 141 13.79 9.08 13.05
CA VAL A 141 12.42 8.66 13.38
C VAL A 141 12.48 7.54 14.41
N ALA A 142 11.99 7.80 15.60
CA ALA A 142 12.01 6.83 16.70
C ALA A 142 11.32 5.51 16.30
N GLY A 143 12.05 4.39 16.45
CA GLY A 143 11.58 3.04 16.12
C GLY A 143 11.62 2.69 14.63
N TYR A 144 12.36 3.46 13.80
CA TYR A 144 12.58 3.21 12.38
C TYR A 144 14.07 3.24 11.98
N ASP A 145 14.95 3.07 12.94
CA ASP A 145 16.38 2.81 12.76
C ASP A 145 16.67 1.38 12.27
N THR A 146 15.72 0.50 12.46
CA THR A 146 15.69 -0.87 11.94
C THR A 146 14.32 -1.17 11.34
N ASP A 147 14.25 -2.17 10.46
CA ASP A 147 12.99 -2.62 9.89
C ASP A 147 12.07 -3.19 10.98
N ARG A 148 10.79 -2.84 10.88
CA ARG A 148 9.80 -3.26 11.88
C ARG A 148 9.33 -4.68 11.57
N LYS A 149 9.08 -5.44 12.65
CA LYS A 149 8.48 -6.77 12.55
C LYS A 149 6.95 -6.62 12.51
N ASP A 150 6.42 -6.20 11.37
CA ASP A 150 4.99 -5.98 11.14
C ASP A 150 4.41 -6.85 10.03
N ASP A 151 5.04 -7.99 9.80
CA ASP A 151 4.54 -9.02 8.89
C ASP A 151 3.19 -9.56 9.35
N ILE A 152 2.35 -9.91 8.39
CA ILE A 152 0.97 -10.33 8.66
C ILE A 152 0.71 -11.70 8.05
N PHE A 153 0.23 -12.64 8.88
CA PHE A 153 -0.35 -13.88 8.40
C PHE A 153 -1.88 -13.81 8.50
N THR A 154 -2.57 -14.12 7.41
CA THR A 154 -4.02 -14.11 7.33
C THR A 154 -4.54 -15.47 6.91
N LEU A 155 -5.49 -16.01 7.68
CA LEU A 155 -6.30 -17.16 7.29
C LEU A 155 -7.76 -16.69 7.14
N ARG A 156 -8.33 -16.87 5.95
CA ARG A 156 -9.70 -16.44 5.65
C ARG A 156 -10.52 -17.60 5.11
N LEU A 157 -11.65 -17.87 5.74
CA LEU A 157 -12.70 -18.73 5.22
C LEU A 157 -13.83 -17.85 4.66
N GLN A 158 -14.21 -18.09 3.42
CA GLN A 158 -15.30 -17.39 2.75
C GLN A 158 -16.36 -18.38 2.30
N TYR A 159 -17.60 -18.12 2.69
CA TYR A 159 -18.78 -18.85 2.23
C TYR A 159 -19.77 -17.90 1.55
N LYS A 160 -20.28 -18.32 0.39
CA LYS A 160 -21.29 -17.59 -0.37
C LYS A 160 -22.60 -18.39 -0.32
N PHE A 161 -23.66 -17.85 0.23
CA PHE A 161 -25.01 -18.41 0.25
C PHE A 161 -25.93 -17.74 -0.78
#